data_581ad301ee5dc03af34c0e714b68e699
#
_entry.id   581ad301ee5dc03af34c0e714b68e699
#
_cell.length_a   1.000
_cell.length_b   1.000
_cell.length_c   1.000
_cell.angle_alpha   90.00
_cell.angle_beta   90.00
_cell.angle_gamma   90.00
#
_symmetry.space_group_name_H-M   'P 1'
#
loop_
_entity.id
_entity.type
_entity.pdbx_description
1 polymer ?
#
loop_
_entity_poly.entity_id
_entity_poly.type
_entity_poly.pdbx_seq_one_letter_code
_entity_poly.pdbx_strand_id
1 'polypeptide(L)'
;MRKSMKKYLAAVVAMSAMLQLTAYAGPGFSVSNSQAAAAAANAQYEAMYGAQVTVPITPGPTVPAQSANADTQMAAQQAAAQQAAAQQAAAQQTAAQQAAAQAAAAQQAAAQQAAAQQAAAQQAAAQQAAQQAAAQQAAAQAAAQQAAQQAAAQQKAQAAAKAQSSKGSSGASIDMNTINQSTVSPAEAMVIGQKLATVNGMSITYQMPNNQTEVLDGLTIASWVNGSQGLTVSVDAAKVADYVQGLRNKYDTPAGTQTWQSADGTTKSIRTNYGWHIDQTKETEALIANIQSLQSVTREPVYASRAAQAAMPQWGKTFVEIDISSQHVYFYQDGNCVWDSKCVTGTATDPDRATPTGVFALKYKQRDRVLRGRINPQTGKPSYESPVAYWMPFNGNIGLHDANWRSSFGGNIYLKSGSHGCINLPPKNAKTLYELITPGTVVVVCD
;
A
#
# COMPACT_ATOMS: atom_id res chain seq x y z
N MET A 1 -10.29 47.04 -10.46
CA MET A 1 -10.73 45.72 -10.95
C MET A 1 -11.62 44.93 -9.98
N ARG A 2 -11.36 44.85 -8.66
CA ARG A 2 -12.19 44.06 -7.71
C ARG A 2 -13.66 44.58 -7.54
N LYS A 3 -13.95 45.87 -7.67
CA LYS A 3 -15.31 46.41 -7.57
C LYS A 3 -16.18 46.14 -8.81
N SER A 4 -15.61 46.06 -10.00
CA SER A 4 -16.31 45.74 -11.25
C SER A 4 -16.73 44.27 -11.33
N MET A 5 -15.85 43.36 -10.89
CA MET A 5 -16.12 41.91 -10.88
C MET A 5 -17.23 41.49 -9.92
N LYS A 6 -17.38 42.21 -8.76
CA LYS A 6 -18.50 41.97 -7.83
C LYS A 6 -19.84 42.37 -8.41
N LYS A 7 -19.89 43.45 -9.23
CA LYS A 7 -21.12 43.88 -9.91
C LYS A 7 -21.54 42.91 -11.03
N TYR A 8 -20.59 42.34 -11.75
CA TYR A 8 -20.85 41.31 -12.78
C TYR A 8 -21.36 40.00 -12.16
N LEU A 9 -20.78 39.57 -11.05
CA LEU A 9 -21.19 38.35 -10.36
C LEU A 9 -22.61 38.50 -9.77
N ALA A 10 -22.96 39.69 -9.25
CA ALA A 10 -24.30 40.00 -8.74
C ALA A 10 -25.35 39.99 -9.86
N ALA A 11 -25.03 40.48 -11.04
CA ALA A 11 -25.93 40.47 -12.20
C ALA A 11 -26.17 39.05 -12.73
N VAL A 12 -25.14 38.17 -12.70
CA VAL A 12 -25.25 36.76 -13.13
C VAL A 12 -26.09 35.94 -12.14
N VAL A 13 -25.93 36.17 -10.83
CA VAL A 13 -26.73 35.49 -9.80
C VAL A 13 -28.21 35.95 -9.84
N ALA A 14 -28.47 37.23 -10.06
CA ALA A 14 -29.82 37.74 -10.23
C ALA A 14 -30.50 37.21 -11.52
N MET A 15 -29.74 37.10 -12.62
CA MET A 15 -30.24 36.48 -13.87
C MET A 15 -30.50 34.96 -13.72
N SER A 16 -29.66 34.22 -12.97
CA SER A 16 -29.89 32.79 -12.70
C SER A 16 -31.09 32.55 -11.82
N ALA A 17 -31.36 33.42 -10.83
CA ALA A 17 -32.56 33.34 -10.00
C ALA A 17 -33.83 33.65 -10.82
N MET A 18 -33.79 34.62 -11.75
CA MET A 18 -34.93 34.90 -12.66
C MET A 18 -35.16 33.75 -13.67
N LEU A 19 -34.11 33.09 -14.20
CA LEU A 19 -34.30 31.95 -15.10
C LEU A 19 -34.88 30.70 -14.38
N GLN A 20 -34.59 30.50 -13.11
CA GLN A 20 -35.20 29.42 -12.32
C GLN A 20 -36.65 29.70 -11.95
N LEU A 21 -37.05 30.99 -11.74
CA LEU A 21 -38.44 31.35 -11.51
C LEU A 21 -39.33 31.19 -12.77
N THR A 22 -38.78 31.43 -13.96
CA THR A 22 -39.55 31.27 -15.22
C THR A 22 -39.73 29.82 -15.63
N ALA A 23 -38.86 28.89 -15.19
CA ALA A 23 -38.97 27.46 -15.48
C ALA A 23 -40.04 26.75 -14.60
N TYR A 24 -40.51 27.36 -13.53
CA TYR A 24 -41.50 26.79 -12.58
C TYR A 24 -42.91 27.45 -12.67
N ALA A 25 -43.10 28.45 -13.53
CA ALA A 25 -44.39 29.15 -13.68
C ALA A 25 -45.31 28.38 -14.64
N GLY A 26 -46.14 27.49 -14.09
CA GLY A 26 -47.34 27.01 -14.74
C GLY A 26 -48.38 28.12 -14.86
N PRO A 27 -49.45 27.93 -15.67
CA PRO A 27 -50.49 28.94 -15.86
C PRO A 27 -51.25 29.18 -14.55
N GLY A 28 -50.99 30.32 -13.88
CA GLY A 28 -51.59 30.72 -12.60
C GLY A 28 -50.76 31.66 -11.74
N PHE A 29 -49.66 32.21 -12.24
CA PHE A 29 -48.78 33.10 -11.45
C PHE A 29 -49.42 34.50 -11.28
N SER A 30 -49.72 34.92 -10.03
CA SER A 30 -50.28 36.25 -9.70
C SER A 30 -49.18 37.25 -9.29
N VAL A 31 -49.43 38.54 -9.46
CA VAL A 31 -48.49 39.64 -9.17
C VAL A 31 -48.07 39.71 -7.69
N SER A 32 -48.89 39.20 -6.76
CA SER A 32 -48.55 39.09 -5.33
C SER A 32 -47.39 38.14 -5.05
N ASN A 33 -47.22 37.09 -5.85
CA ASN A 33 -46.12 36.15 -5.70
C ASN A 33 -44.79 36.74 -6.19
N SER A 34 -44.78 37.68 -7.13
CA SER A 34 -43.55 38.34 -7.59
C SER A 34 -43.00 39.32 -6.55
N GLN A 35 -43.83 39.95 -5.73
CA GLN A 35 -43.37 40.83 -4.65
C GLN A 35 -42.78 40.05 -3.47
N ALA A 36 -43.37 38.91 -3.11
CA ALA A 36 -42.84 38.03 -2.06
C ALA A 36 -41.51 37.39 -2.47
N ALA A 37 -41.38 36.97 -3.73
CA ALA A 37 -40.15 36.44 -4.27
C ALA A 37 -39.00 37.47 -4.34
N ALA A 38 -39.30 38.70 -4.72
CA ALA A 38 -38.36 39.81 -4.74
C ALA A 38 -37.91 40.21 -3.32
N ALA A 39 -38.80 40.20 -2.34
CA ALA A 39 -38.49 40.48 -0.94
C ALA A 39 -37.60 39.37 -0.33
N ALA A 40 -37.88 38.09 -0.62
CA ALA A 40 -37.07 36.99 -0.16
C ALA A 40 -35.64 36.98 -0.78
N ALA A 41 -35.53 37.33 -2.06
CA ALA A 41 -34.23 37.47 -2.74
C ALA A 41 -33.40 38.63 -2.17
N ASN A 42 -34.05 39.76 -1.85
CA ASN A 42 -33.38 40.90 -1.22
C ASN A 42 -32.93 40.60 0.21
N ALA A 43 -33.73 39.88 1.01
CA ALA A 43 -33.37 39.47 2.37
C ALA A 43 -32.18 38.50 2.38
N GLN A 44 -32.10 37.55 1.43
CA GLN A 44 -30.94 36.65 1.29
C GLN A 44 -29.68 37.39 0.83
N TYR A 45 -29.82 38.40 -0.04
CA TYR A 45 -28.70 39.21 -0.50
C TYR A 45 -28.15 40.09 0.62
N GLU A 46 -29.04 40.69 1.42
CA GLU A 46 -28.66 41.51 2.58
C GLU A 46 -27.95 40.70 3.66
N ALA A 47 -28.41 39.48 3.90
CA ALA A 47 -27.77 38.54 4.83
C ALA A 47 -26.35 38.09 4.37
N MET A 48 -26.09 38.02 3.06
CA MET A 48 -24.82 37.58 2.52
C MET A 48 -23.82 38.72 2.27
N TYR A 49 -24.29 39.95 1.99
CA TYR A 49 -23.41 41.01 1.47
C TYR A 49 -23.54 42.36 2.15
N GLY A 50 -24.50 42.53 3.08
CA GLY A 50 -24.66 43.74 3.90
C GLY A 50 -24.98 45.02 3.11
N ALA A 51 -25.67 44.90 1.96
CA ALA A 51 -26.03 46.03 1.13
C ALA A 51 -27.48 45.89 0.60
N GLN A 52 -28.32 46.96 0.73
CA GLN A 52 -29.67 47.00 0.17
C GLN A 52 -29.64 47.20 -1.35
N VAL A 53 -30.35 46.34 -2.07
CA VAL A 53 -30.60 46.49 -3.50
C VAL A 53 -32.11 46.78 -3.69
N THR A 54 -32.48 47.99 -4.10
CA THR A 54 -33.85 48.34 -4.44
C THR A 54 -34.14 48.00 -5.90
N VAL A 55 -35.08 47.07 -6.11
CA VAL A 55 -35.62 46.77 -7.45
C VAL A 55 -36.85 47.64 -7.70
N PRO A 56 -36.93 48.44 -8.78
CA PRO A 56 -38.13 49.26 -9.09
C PRO A 56 -39.28 48.35 -9.47
N ILE A 57 -40.43 48.53 -8.82
CA ILE A 57 -41.67 47.80 -9.09
C ILE A 57 -42.65 48.76 -9.81
N THR A 58 -43.07 48.39 -11.00
CA THR A 58 -44.15 49.08 -11.74
C THR A 58 -45.52 48.55 -11.27
N PRO A 59 -46.51 49.40 -10.94
CA PRO A 59 -47.83 48.94 -10.50
C PRO A 59 -48.62 48.30 -11.65
N GLY A 60 -49.12 47.09 -11.41
CA GLY A 60 -50.03 46.37 -12.31
C GLY A 60 -51.51 46.54 -11.86
N PRO A 61 -52.49 46.14 -12.68
CA PRO A 61 -53.89 46.38 -12.42
C PRO A 61 -54.44 45.64 -11.19
N THR A 62 -55.32 46.33 -10.44
CA THR A 62 -55.97 45.86 -9.19
C THR A 62 -56.96 44.73 -9.44
N VAL A 63 -56.87 43.61 -8.70
CA VAL A 63 -57.80 42.46 -8.67
C VAL A 63 -58.68 42.51 -7.40
N PRO A 64 -59.98 42.10 -7.41
CA PRO A 64 -60.88 42.22 -6.28
C PRO A 64 -60.55 41.40 -5.06
N ALA A 65 -60.76 41.88 -3.85
CA ALA A 65 -60.27 41.43 -2.55
C ALA A 65 -60.77 40.09 -1.99
N GLN A 66 -61.54 39.28 -2.72
CA GLN A 66 -62.06 38.00 -2.19
C GLN A 66 -61.22 36.76 -2.47
N SER A 67 -60.26 36.79 -3.39
CA SER A 67 -59.38 35.71 -3.64
C SER A 67 -58.10 35.76 -2.77
N ALA A 68 -57.74 36.88 -2.19
CA ALA A 68 -56.48 37.11 -1.46
C ALA A 68 -56.35 36.33 -0.13
N ASN A 69 -57.50 35.97 0.51
CA ASN A 69 -57.46 35.26 1.79
C ASN A 69 -57.14 33.76 1.67
N ALA A 70 -57.56 33.10 0.60
CA ALA A 70 -57.22 31.64 0.36
C ALA A 70 -55.78 31.44 -0.05
N ASP A 71 -55.25 32.35 -0.89
CA ASP A 71 -53.84 32.26 -1.35
C ASP A 71 -52.84 32.57 -0.21
N THR A 72 -53.22 33.50 0.69
CA THR A 72 -52.40 33.82 1.88
C THR A 72 -52.37 32.67 2.88
N GLN A 73 -53.48 31.93 3.05
CA GLN A 73 -53.55 30.76 3.92
C GLN A 73 -52.75 29.57 3.33
N MET A 74 -52.83 29.34 2.03
CA MET A 74 -52.01 28.30 1.37
C MET A 74 -50.51 28.61 1.42
N ALA A 75 -50.11 29.86 1.20
CA ALA A 75 -48.70 30.26 1.31
C ALA A 75 -48.18 30.11 2.75
N ALA A 76 -48.97 30.42 3.77
CA ALA A 76 -48.60 30.21 5.17
C ALA A 76 -48.49 28.74 5.52
N GLN A 77 -49.37 27.87 5.02
CA GLN A 77 -49.26 26.41 5.20
C GLN A 77 -48.03 25.81 4.49
N GLN A 78 -47.71 26.26 3.28
CA GLN A 78 -46.52 25.84 2.58
C GLN A 78 -45.24 26.30 3.29
N ALA A 79 -45.20 27.52 3.81
CA ALA A 79 -44.06 28.01 4.58
C ALA A 79 -43.85 27.21 5.89
N ALA A 80 -44.94 26.88 6.59
CA ALA A 80 -44.88 26.05 7.80
C ALA A 80 -44.40 24.61 7.50
N ALA A 81 -44.85 24.01 6.38
CA ALA A 81 -44.41 22.69 5.95
C ALA A 81 -42.93 22.69 5.55
N GLN A 82 -42.43 23.74 4.88
CA GLN A 82 -41.03 23.90 4.55
C GLN A 82 -40.16 24.08 5.80
N GLN A 83 -40.61 24.86 6.79
CA GLN A 83 -39.88 24.97 8.07
C GLN A 83 -39.83 23.65 8.84
N ALA A 84 -40.92 22.90 8.88
CA ALA A 84 -40.95 21.59 9.51
C ALA A 84 -40.01 20.60 8.82
N ALA A 85 -39.99 20.59 7.49
CA ALA A 85 -39.07 19.76 6.71
C ALA A 85 -37.59 20.14 6.95
N ALA A 86 -37.27 21.43 7.02
CA ALA A 86 -35.93 21.92 7.31
C ALA A 86 -35.47 21.54 8.74
N GLN A 87 -36.38 21.61 9.72
CA GLN A 87 -36.09 21.17 11.10
C GLN A 87 -35.86 19.66 11.18
N GLN A 88 -36.64 18.87 10.46
CA GLN A 88 -36.42 17.41 10.38
C GLN A 88 -35.07 17.07 9.72
N ALA A 89 -34.72 17.74 8.63
CA ALA A 89 -33.43 17.54 7.97
C ALA A 89 -32.25 17.91 8.87
N ALA A 90 -32.34 19.02 9.61
CA ALA A 90 -31.33 19.43 10.57
C ALA A 90 -31.18 18.41 11.74
N ALA A 91 -32.30 17.90 12.25
CA ALA A 91 -32.30 16.87 13.28
C ALA A 91 -31.66 15.55 12.77
N GLN A 92 -31.95 15.13 11.54
CA GLN A 92 -31.36 13.96 10.91
C GLN A 92 -29.85 14.13 10.70
N GLN A 93 -29.39 15.32 10.26
CA GLN A 93 -27.98 15.63 10.14
C GLN A 93 -27.24 15.55 11.49
N THR A 94 -27.84 16.10 12.54
CA THR A 94 -27.25 16.07 13.88
C THR A 94 -27.15 14.63 14.40
N ALA A 95 -28.21 13.83 14.22
CA ALA A 95 -28.19 12.42 14.59
C ALA A 95 -27.14 11.61 13.81
N ALA A 96 -27.00 11.86 12.51
CA ALA A 96 -25.98 11.22 11.68
C ALA A 96 -24.55 11.60 12.11
N GLN A 97 -24.32 12.89 12.45
CA GLN A 97 -23.02 13.34 12.97
C GLN A 97 -22.69 12.70 14.33
N GLN A 98 -23.67 12.59 15.22
CA GLN A 98 -23.47 11.92 16.51
C GLN A 98 -23.17 10.42 16.34
N ALA A 99 -23.90 9.74 15.45
CA ALA A 99 -23.63 8.33 15.15
C ALA A 99 -22.23 8.13 14.54
N ALA A 100 -21.80 9.00 13.63
CA ALA A 100 -20.46 8.97 13.05
C ALA A 100 -19.37 9.21 14.11
N ALA A 101 -19.56 10.14 15.02
CA ALA A 101 -18.63 10.41 16.12
C ALA A 101 -18.53 9.22 17.09
N GLN A 102 -19.65 8.56 17.42
CA GLN A 102 -19.66 7.35 18.24
C GLN A 102 -18.95 6.18 17.55
N ALA A 103 -19.19 5.99 16.25
CA ALA A 103 -18.50 4.97 15.47
C ALA A 103 -16.98 5.19 15.42
N ALA A 104 -16.54 6.44 15.23
CA ALA A 104 -15.13 6.81 15.24
C ALA A 104 -14.48 6.58 16.61
N ALA A 105 -15.15 6.91 17.71
CA ALA A 105 -14.67 6.64 19.05
C ALA A 105 -14.57 5.15 19.34
N ALA A 106 -15.55 4.33 18.91
CA ALA A 106 -15.49 2.87 19.04
C ALA A 106 -14.33 2.26 18.23
N GLN A 107 -14.06 2.75 17.01
CA GLN A 107 -12.92 2.31 16.21
C GLN A 107 -11.57 2.66 16.87
N GLN A 108 -11.45 3.86 17.46
CA GLN A 108 -10.24 4.23 18.19
C GLN A 108 -10.01 3.36 19.43
N ALA A 109 -11.07 3.05 20.19
CA ALA A 109 -10.98 2.17 21.33
C ALA A 109 -10.56 0.74 20.93
N ALA A 110 -11.14 0.21 19.84
CA ALA A 110 -10.76 -1.11 19.31
C ALA A 110 -9.29 -1.13 18.82
N ALA A 111 -8.83 -0.07 18.15
CA ALA A 111 -7.43 0.05 17.72
C ALA A 111 -6.45 0.11 18.89
N GLN A 112 -6.79 0.84 19.97
CA GLN A 112 -6.00 0.88 21.19
C GLN A 112 -5.93 -0.47 21.90
N GLN A 113 -7.05 -1.22 21.96
CA GLN A 113 -7.05 -2.56 22.52
C GLN A 113 -6.20 -3.53 21.69
N ALA A 114 -6.30 -3.47 20.37
CA ALA A 114 -5.46 -4.30 19.49
C ALA A 114 -3.97 -4.00 19.65
N ALA A 115 -3.60 -2.71 19.74
CA ALA A 115 -2.21 -2.29 19.99
C ALA A 115 -1.69 -2.77 21.36
N ALA A 116 -2.52 -2.70 22.40
CA ALA A 116 -2.17 -3.19 23.73
C ALA A 116 -1.98 -4.73 23.74
N GLN A 117 -2.83 -5.47 23.04
CA GLN A 117 -2.69 -6.93 22.89
C GLN A 117 -1.41 -7.30 22.12
N GLN A 118 -1.09 -6.58 21.05
CA GLN A 118 0.16 -6.79 20.32
C GLN A 118 1.39 -6.51 21.18
N ALA A 119 1.38 -5.43 21.97
CA ALA A 119 2.48 -5.11 22.87
C ALA A 119 2.67 -6.18 23.95
N ALA A 120 1.57 -6.69 24.53
CA ALA A 120 1.61 -7.78 25.50
C ALA A 120 2.14 -9.09 24.88
N ALA A 121 1.73 -9.42 23.65
CA ALA A 121 2.22 -10.58 22.93
C ALA A 121 3.73 -10.47 22.61
N GLN A 122 4.21 -9.28 22.21
CA GLN A 122 5.62 -9.03 21.98
C GLN A 122 6.45 -9.17 23.27
N GLN A 123 5.95 -8.67 24.39
CA GLN A 123 6.62 -8.83 25.69
C GLN A 123 6.70 -10.28 26.12
N ALA A 124 5.61 -11.05 25.93
CA ALA A 124 5.60 -12.48 26.26
C ALA A 124 6.59 -13.27 25.36
N ALA A 125 6.64 -12.96 24.07
CA ALA A 125 7.59 -13.57 23.14
C ALA A 125 9.04 -13.23 23.51
N ALA A 126 9.32 -11.98 23.88
CA ALA A 126 10.65 -11.55 24.32
C ALA A 126 11.08 -12.27 25.63
N GLN A 127 10.16 -12.46 26.58
CA GLN A 127 10.44 -13.21 27.81
C GLN A 127 10.71 -14.70 27.52
N GLN A 128 9.94 -15.33 26.62
CA GLN A 128 10.20 -16.70 26.21
C GLN A 128 11.56 -16.85 25.51
N ALA A 129 11.91 -15.92 24.61
CA ALA A 129 13.19 -15.91 23.96
C ALA A 129 14.35 -15.76 24.95
N ALA A 130 14.22 -14.89 25.94
CA ALA A 130 15.20 -14.72 27.02
C ALA A 130 15.38 -15.98 27.86
N GLN A 131 14.28 -16.66 28.20
CA GLN A 131 14.32 -17.94 28.95
C GLN A 131 14.98 -19.05 28.13
N GLN A 132 14.67 -19.15 26.82
CA GLN A 132 15.31 -20.12 25.94
C GLN A 132 16.81 -19.82 25.79
N ALA A 133 17.21 -18.55 25.65
CA ALA A 133 18.62 -18.17 25.57
C ALA A 133 19.38 -18.53 26.87
N ALA A 134 18.77 -18.30 28.03
CA ALA A 134 19.36 -18.67 29.31
C ALA A 134 19.50 -20.19 29.46
N ALA A 135 18.50 -20.96 29.03
CA ALA A 135 18.56 -22.43 29.03
C ALA A 135 19.64 -22.98 28.08
N GLN A 136 19.77 -22.37 26.89
CA GLN A 136 20.83 -22.71 25.94
C GLN A 136 22.21 -22.39 26.47
N GLN A 137 22.41 -21.25 27.14
CA GLN A 137 23.68 -20.90 27.77
C GLN A 137 24.06 -21.89 28.87
N ALA A 138 23.08 -22.30 29.70
CA ALA A 138 23.31 -23.30 30.74
C ALA A 138 23.71 -24.68 30.14
N ALA A 139 23.02 -25.10 29.08
CA ALA A 139 23.35 -26.34 28.36
C ALA A 139 24.73 -26.28 27.71
N ALA A 140 25.11 -25.15 27.10
CA ALA A 140 26.42 -24.93 26.51
C ALA A 140 27.55 -24.98 27.59
N GLN A 141 27.31 -24.37 28.75
CA GLN A 141 28.26 -24.44 29.86
C GLN A 141 28.44 -25.88 30.41
N ALA A 142 27.33 -26.62 30.52
CA ALA A 142 27.40 -28.05 30.93
C ALA A 142 28.15 -28.91 29.94
N ALA A 143 27.92 -28.70 28.62
CA ALA A 143 28.65 -29.38 27.55
C ALA A 143 30.14 -29.03 27.55
N ALA A 144 30.50 -27.76 27.77
CA ALA A 144 31.89 -27.33 27.88
C ALA A 144 32.60 -27.95 29.09
N GLN A 145 31.92 -28.10 30.23
CA GLN A 145 32.45 -28.78 31.42
C GLN A 145 32.65 -30.25 31.17
N GLN A 146 31.72 -30.93 30.50
CA GLN A 146 31.87 -32.32 30.12
C GLN A 146 33.03 -32.54 29.15
N ALA A 147 33.18 -31.66 28.15
CA ALA A 147 34.31 -31.72 27.20
C ALA A 147 35.66 -31.51 27.90
N ALA A 148 35.73 -30.57 28.87
CA ALA A 148 36.94 -30.35 29.66
C ALA A 148 37.30 -31.58 30.55
N GLN A 149 36.31 -32.25 31.14
CA GLN A 149 36.50 -33.48 31.91
C GLN A 149 36.98 -34.65 31.02
N GLN A 150 36.42 -34.79 29.82
CA GLN A 150 36.83 -35.79 28.85
C GLN A 150 38.26 -35.54 28.36
N ALA A 151 38.63 -34.28 28.08
CA ALA A 151 39.97 -33.89 27.69
C ALA A 151 41.01 -34.19 28.80
N ALA A 152 40.67 -33.92 30.06
CA ALA A 152 41.50 -34.23 31.22
C ALA A 152 41.67 -35.76 31.39
N ALA A 153 40.61 -36.53 31.18
CA ALA A 153 40.67 -38.00 31.19
C ALA A 153 41.54 -38.56 30.07
N GLN A 154 41.45 -38.02 28.87
CA GLN A 154 42.29 -38.38 27.72
C GLN A 154 43.75 -38.02 27.95
N GLN A 155 44.06 -36.87 28.55
CA GLN A 155 45.44 -36.50 28.91
C GLN A 155 46.04 -37.46 29.93
N LYS A 156 45.25 -37.88 30.95
CA LYS A 156 45.67 -38.90 31.90
C LYS A 156 45.91 -40.27 31.25
N ALA A 157 45.04 -40.65 30.32
CA ALA A 157 45.22 -41.90 29.56
C ALA A 157 46.46 -41.86 28.65
N GLN A 158 46.73 -40.75 27.98
CA GLN A 158 47.92 -40.53 27.15
C GLN A 158 49.19 -40.49 27.98
N ALA A 159 49.16 -39.88 29.17
CA ALA A 159 50.30 -39.90 30.08
C ALA A 159 50.59 -41.30 30.60
N ALA A 160 49.58 -42.13 30.89
CA ALA A 160 49.73 -43.55 31.26
C ALA A 160 50.29 -44.40 30.11
N ALA A 161 49.80 -44.16 28.87
CA ALA A 161 50.26 -44.83 27.69
C ALA A 161 51.75 -44.46 27.38
N LYS A 162 52.13 -43.20 27.59
CA LYS A 162 53.53 -42.74 27.40
C LYS A 162 54.48 -43.31 28.45
N ALA A 163 53.98 -43.57 29.66
CA ALA A 163 54.75 -44.26 30.70
C ALA A 163 54.96 -45.79 30.44
N GLN A 164 54.04 -46.41 29.67
CA GLN A 164 54.11 -47.79 29.25
C GLN A 164 55.01 -48.01 27.99
N SER A 165 55.08 -47.00 27.10
CA SER A 165 55.91 -47.11 25.86
C SER A 165 57.39 -46.88 26.04
N SER A 166 57.86 -46.54 27.25
CA SER A 166 59.26 -46.41 27.57
C SER A 166 60.02 -47.78 27.87
N LYS A 167 59.27 -48.89 27.75
CA LYS A 167 59.88 -50.24 27.88
C LYS A 167 59.49 -51.07 26.67
N GLY A 168 60.33 -51.08 25.62
CA GLY A 168 60.27 -52.10 24.57
C GLY A 168 60.46 -51.61 23.14
N SER A 169 61.66 -51.59 22.70
CA SER A 169 62.23 -52.11 21.45
C SER A 169 61.69 -51.73 20.06
N SER A 170 62.58 -51.10 19.33
CA SER A 170 62.99 -51.32 17.92
C SER A 170 61.94 -51.59 16.81
N GLY A 171 61.96 -50.72 15.80
CA GLY A 171 61.90 -51.14 14.39
C GLY A 171 60.60 -50.82 13.68
N ALA A 172 60.58 -49.72 13.02
CA ALA A 172 60.12 -49.42 11.63
C ALA A 172 59.89 -47.92 11.46
N SER A 173 60.79 -47.27 10.75
CA SER A 173 60.61 -45.88 10.33
C SER A 173 59.57 -45.84 9.25
N ILE A 174 58.44 -45.26 9.59
CA ILE A 174 57.46 -44.72 8.60
C ILE A 174 57.78 -43.24 8.49
N ASP A 175 58.20 -42.85 7.28
CA ASP A 175 58.50 -41.47 6.90
C ASP A 175 57.22 -40.59 6.99
N MET A 176 57.13 -39.84 8.08
CA MET A 176 56.02 -38.94 8.38
C MET A 176 56.23 -37.55 7.77
N ASN A 177 56.85 -37.42 6.62
CA ASN A 177 57.21 -36.15 6.01
C ASN A 177 56.21 -35.65 4.91
N THR A 178 55.03 -36.23 4.83
CA THR A 178 54.05 -35.85 3.79
C THR A 178 52.67 -35.44 4.35
N ILE A 179 52.58 -34.96 5.59
CA ILE A 179 51.39 -34.27 6.06
C ILE A 179 51.74 -32.79 6.11
N ASN A 180 51.26 -32.05 5.10
CA ASN A 180 51.30 -30.60 5.02
C ASN A 180 50.67 -29.99 6.30
N GLN A 181 51.53 -29.66 7.28
CA GLN A 181 51.10 -29.00 8.52
C GLN A 181 50.62 -27.59 8.18
N SER A 182 49.31 -27.43 8.03
CA SER A 182 48.65 -26.15 8.18
C SER A 182 49.05 -25.57 9.53
N THR A 183 49.83 -24.50 9.53
CA THR A 183 50.37 -23.83 10.72
C THR A 183 49.28 -23.07 11.47
N VAL A 184 48.37 -23.82 12.09
CA VAL A 184 47.38 -23.25 13.02
C VAL A 184 47.96 -23.44 14.43
N SER A 185 48.21 -22.38 15.15
CA SER A 185 48.67 -22.45 16.54
C SER A 185 47.64 -23.17 17.42
N PRO A 186 48.04 -23.83 18.53
CA PRO A 186 47.08 -24.45 19.46
C PRO A 186 46.01 -23.47 19.98
N ALA A 187 46.34 -22.21 20.12
CA ALA A 187 45.39 -21.16 20.54
C ALA A 187 44.35 -20.88 19.44
N GLU A 188 44.79 -20.82 18.17
CA GLU A 188 43.87 -20.62 17.03
C GLU A 188 42.98 -21.85 16.83
N ALA A 189 43.51 -23.06 16.97
CA ALA A 189 42.73 -24.30 16.91
C ALA A 189 41.62 -24.33 17.98
N MET A 190 41.94 -23.85 19.19
CA MET A 190 40.95 -23.73 20.28
C MET A 190 39.84 -22.70 19.95
N VAL A 191 40.19 -21.54 19.39
CA VAL A 191 39.25 -20.50 18.98
C VAL A 191 38.35 -21.01 17.84
N ILE A 192 38.92 -21.72 16.87
CA ILE A 192 38.17 -22.35 15.77
C ILE A 192 37.19 -23.39 16.32
N GLY A 193 37.62 -24.23 17.24
CA GLY A 193 36.79 -25.25 17.90
C GLY A 193 35.63 -24.63 18.65
N GLN A 194 35.85 -23.54 19.39
CA GLN A 194 34.79 -22.80 20.08
C GLN A 194 33.76 -22.19 19.11
N LYS A 195 34.23 -21.65 17.99
CA LYS A 195 33.32 -21.09 16.97
C LYS A 195 32.48 -22.16 16.30
N LEU A 196 33.05 -23.28 15.95
CA LEU A 196 32.30 -24.42 15.40
C LEU A 196 31.27 -24.95 16.40
N ALA A 197 31.61 -25.00 17.69
CA ALA A 197 30.64 -25.34 18.73
C ALA A 197 29.53 -24.33 18.83
N THR A 198 29.82 -23.02 18.69
CA THR A 198 28.82 -21.97 18.64
C THR A 198 27.90 -22.12 17.43
N VAL A 199 28.47 -22.39 16.23
CA VAL A 199 27.69 -22.62 15.00
C VAL A 199 26.73 -23.81 15.19
N ASN A 200 27.19 -24.92 15.78
CA ASN A 200 26.36 -26.10 16.03
C ASN A 200 25.16 -25.79 16.96
N GLY A 201 25.31 -24.85 17.88
CA GLY A 201 24.26 -24.44 18.82
C GLY A 201 23.36 -23.32 18.33
N MET A 202 23.67 -22.70 17.17
CA MET A 202 22.86 -21.58 16.67
C MET A 202 21.66 -22.06 15.85
N SER A 203 20.68 -21.18 15.71
CA SER A 203 19.54 -21.36 14.82
C SER A 203 19.14 -20.05 14.17
N ILE A 204 18.67 -20.12 12.94
CA ILE A 204 18.07 -18.98 12.24
C ILE A 204 16.61 -19.34 11.98
N THR A 205 15.71 -18.58 12.62
CA THR A 205 14.27 -18.78 12.49
C THR A 205 13.70 -17.73 11.54
N TYR A 206 13.17 -18.19 10.43
CA TYR A 206 12.46 -17.33 9.49
C TYR A 206 11.00 -17.22 9.84
N GLN A 207 10.51 -15.99 9.89
CA GLN A 207 9.08 -15.66 9.95
C GLN A 207 8.57 -15.55 8.51
N MET A 208 7.80 -16.55 8.08
CA MET A 208 7.27 -16.65 6.72
C MET A 208 5.85 -16.08 6.63
N PRO A 209 5.31 -15.82 5.43
CA PRO A 209 3.91 -15.45 5.24
C PRO A 209 2.96 -16.44 5.93
N ASN A 210 1.76 -15.98 6.27
CA ASN A 210 0.72 -16.79 6.94
C ASN A 210 1.11 -17.31 8.35
N ASN A 211 1.97 -16.57 9.07
CA ASN A 211 2.48 -16.95 10.40
C ASN A 211 3.20 -18.31 10.40
N GLN A 212 3.72 -18.73 9.26
CA GLN A 212 4.56 -19.91 9.17
C GLN A 212 5.98 -19.59 9.63
N THR A 213 6.67 -20.60 10.14
CA THR A 213 8.06 -20.49 10.55
C THR A 213 8.90 -21.57 9.87
N GLU A 214 10.11 -21.21 9.51
CA GLU A 214 11.13 -22.15 9.00
C GLU A 214 12.37 -21.99 9.86
N VAL A 215 12.90 -23.11 10.37
CA VAL A 215 14.06 -23.10 11.25
C VAL A 215 15.24 -23.75 10.54
N LEU A 216 16.28 -22.99 10.34
CA LEU A 216 17.58 -23.47 9.91
C LEU A 216 18.41 -23.77 11.16
N ASP A 217 18.68 -25.05 11.41
CA ASP A 217 19.40 -25.51 12.58
C ASP A 217 20.93 -25.41 12.43
N GLY A 218 21.62 -25.42 13.55
CA GLY A 218 23.06 -25.25 13.61
C GLY A 218 23.84 -26.40 12.98
N LEU A 219 23.31 -27.62 12.96
CA LEU A 219 24.00 -28.78 12.33
C LEU A 219 24.03 -28.62 10.81
N THR A 220 22.89 -28.15 10.23
CA THR A 220 22.83 -27.82 8.81
C THR A 220 23.80 -26.70 8.49
N ILE A 221 23.83 -25.61 9.29
CA ILE A 221 24.77 -24.49 9.11
C ILE A 221 26.20 -24.97 9.20
N ALA A 222 26.55 -25.82 10.17
CA ALA A 222 27.89 -26.34 10.34
C ALA A 222 28.37 -27.14 9.13
N SER A 223 27.47 -27.84 8.43
CA SER A 223 27.80 -28.57 7.20
C SER A 223 28.21 -27.66 6.03
N TRP A 224 27.94 -26.36 6.12
CA TRP A 224 28.28 -25.33 5.14
C TRP A 224 29.61 -24.61 5.47
N VAL A 225 30.15 -24.83 6.67
CA VAL A 225 31.38 -24.17 7.10
C VAL A 225 32.60 -24.87 6.44
N ASN A 226 33.35 -24.10 5.64
CA ASN A 226 34.54 -24.59 4.91
C ASN A 226 35.82 -24.42 5.70
N GLY A 227 35.79 -23.82 6.89
CA GLY A 227 36.95 -23.45 7.69
C GLY A 227 36.85 -22.07 8.29
N SER A 228 37.97 -21.50 8.68
CA SER A 228 38.05 -20.12 9.14
C SER A 228 39.23 -19.42 8.49
N GLN A 229 39.05 -18.19 8.05
CA GLN A 229 40.13 -17.28 7.69
C GLN A 229 40.36 -16.34 8.87
N GLY A 230 41.40 -16.59 9.66
CA GLY A 230 41.61 -15.87 10.92
C GLY A 230 40.43 -16.08 11.89
N LEU A 231 39.81 -14.98 12.33
CA LEU A 231 38.69 -15.02 13.28
C LEU A 231 37.31 -15.11 12.60
N THR A 232 37.20 -15.14 11.27
CA THR A 232 35.93 -15.19 10.54
C THR A 232 35.61 -16.61 10.07
N VAL A 233 34.37 -17.07 10.32
CA VAL A 233 33.88 -18.35 9.80
C VAL A 233 33.68 -18.22 8.29
N SER A 234 34.32 -19.09 7.51
CA SER A 234 34.13 -19.17 6.07
C SER A 234 32.99 -20.12 5.76
N VAL A 235 32.03 -19.64 4.94
CA VAL A 235 30.80 -20.35 4.60
C VAL A 235 30.73 -20.61 3.10
N ASP A 236 30.28 -21.81 2.74
CA ASP A 236 30.00 -22.19 1.35
C ASP A 236 28.78 -21.45 0.83
N ALA A 237 29.02 -20.37 0.07
CA ALA A 237 27.97 -19.50 -0.46
C ALA A 237 27.02 -20.24 -1.42
N ALA A 238 27.48 -21.30 -2.10
CA ALA A 238 26.64 -22.09 -3.00
C ALA A 238 25.59 -22.88 -2.21
N LYS A 239 25.98 -23.54 -1.12
CA LYS A 239 25.04 -24.25 -0.24
C LYS A 239 24.04 -23.33 0.43
N VAL A 240 24.47 -22.11 0.81
CA VAL A 240 23.57 -21.08 1.34
C VAL A 240 22.56 -20.64 0.27
N ALA A 241 23.02 -20.39 -0.97
CA ALA A 241 22.15 -20.03 -2.08
C ALA A 241 21.15 -21.13 -2.44
N ASP A 242 21.56 -22.41 -2.38
CA ASP A 242 20.69 -23.56 -2.60
C ASP A 242 19.60 -23.66 -1.53
N TYR A 243 19.92 -23.41 -0.27
CA TYR A 243 18.94 -23.35 0.80
C TYR A 243 17.93 -22.21 0.58
N VAL A 244 18.41 -21.02 0.24
CA VAL A 244 17.54 -19.88 -0.09
C VAL A 244 16.66 -20.19 -1.30
N GLN A 245 17.17 -20.89 -2.31
CA GLN A 245 16.36 -21.36 -3.43
C GLN A 245 15.27 -22.35 -2.98
N GLY A 246 15.57 -23.21 -2.00
CA GLY A 246 14.59 -24.08 -1.35
C GLY A 246 13.46 -23.30 -0.66
N LEU A 247 13.81 -22.22 0.06
CA LEU A 247 12.82 -21.31 0.66
C LEU A 247 11.93 -20.66 -0.42
N ARG A 248 12.51 -20.20 -1.51
CA ARG A 248 11.77 -19.60 -2.63
C ARG A 248 10.81 -20.60 -3.25
N ASN A 249 11.24 -21.82 -3.51
CA ASN A 249 10.38 -22.86 -4.08
C ASN A 249 9.17 -23.18 -3.19
N LYS A 250 9.33 -23.02 -1.88
CA LYS A 250 8.28 -23.31 -0.89
C LYS A 250 7.36 -22.11 -0.61
N TYR A 251 7.88 -20.88 -0.64
CA TYR A 251 7.19 -19.69 -0.12
C TYR A 251 6.97 -18.58 -1.14
N ASP A 252 7.68 -18.54 -2.27
CA ASP A 252 7.38 -17.57 -3.32
C ASP A 252 5.99 -17.83 -3.90
N THR A 253 5.24 -16.76 -4.15
CA THR A 253 3.91 -16.86 -4.78
C THR A 253 4.07 -17.30 -6.24
N PRO A 254 3.53 -18.46 -6.65
CA PRO A 254 3.58 -18.85 -8.05
C PRO A 254 2.70 -17.95 -8.91
N ALA A 255 3.05 -17.80 -10.19
CA ALA A 255 2.18 -17.14 -11.15
C ALA A 255 0.84 -17.89 -11.25
N GLY A 256 -0.25 -17.16 -11.01
CA GLY A 256 -1.59 -17.74 -10.93
C GLY A 256 -2.67 -16.71 -11.22
N THR A 257 -3.93 -17.17 -11.28
CA THR A 257 -5.09 -16.30 -11.43
C THR A 257 -5.58 -15.85 -10.08
N GLN A 258 -5.70 -14.53 -9.89
CA GLN A 258 -6.32 -13.92 -8.74
C GLN A 258 -7.64 -13.28 -9.14
N THR A 259 -8.67 -13.42 -8.31
CA THR A 259 -10.03 -12.95 -8.59
C THR A 259 -10.51 -12.00 -7.51
N TRP A 260 -11.41 -11.07 -7.89
CA TRP A 260 -12.08 -10.16 -6.96
C TRP A 260 -13.45 -9.75 -7.49
N GLN A 261 -14.29 -9.18 -6.64
CA GLN A 261 -15.56 -8.58 -7.02
C GLN A 261 -15.33 -7.10 -7.35
N SER A 262 -15.66 -6.70 -8.57
CA SER A 262 -15.64 -5.31 -8.98
C SER A 262 -16.90 -4.56 -8.52
N ALA A 263 -16.80 -3.23 -8.41
CA ALA A 263 -17.91 -2.38 -8.01
C ALA A 263 -19.08 -2.36 -9.00
N ASP A 264 -18.86 -2.76 -10.25
CA ASP A 264 -19.90 -2.96 -11.24
C ASP A 264 -20.70 -4.27 -11.05
N GLY A 265 -20.38 -5.07 -10.04
CA GLY A 265 -21.02 -6.35 -9.72
C GLY A 265 -20.43 -7.54 -10.48
N THR A 266 -19.42 -7.35 -11.34
CA THR A 266 -18.77 -8.44 -12.06
C THR A 266 -17.64 -9.06 -11.27
N THR A 267 -17.36 -10.35 -11.49
CA THR A 267 -16.15 -11.00 -11.01
C THR A 267 -15.03 -10.77 -12.01
N LYS A 268 -13.99 -10.05 -11.59
CA LYS A 268 -12.78 -9.84 -12.39
C LYS A 268 -11.71 -10.85 -12.03
N SER A 269 -10.82 -11.11 -12.98
CA SER A 269 -9.68 -12.00 -12.77
C SER A 269 -8.46 -11.51 -13.54
N ILE A 270 -7.28 -11.78 -13.00
CA ILE A 270 -6.02 -11.47 -13.67
C ILE A 270 -4.99 -12.56 -13.38
N ARG A 271 -4.27 -12.99 -14.41
CA ARG A 271 -3.10 -13.85 -14.24
C ARG A 271 -1.90 -12.99 -13.88
N THR A 272 -1.32 -13.22 -12.72
CA THR A 272 -0.22 -12.41 -12.18
C THR A 272 0.72 -13.25 -11.33
N ASN A 273 1.93 -12.77 -11.15
CA ASN A 273 2.86 -13.24 -10.14
C ASN A 273 2.95 -12.28 -8.95
N TYR A 274 2.00 -11.36 -8.78
CA TYR A 274 1.97 -10.47 -7.63
C TYR A 274 1.87 -11.28 -6.34
N GLY A 275 2.80 -11.03 -5.42
CA GLY A 275 2.83 -11.77 -4.17
C GLY A 275 4.15 -11.63 -3.43
N TRP A 276 4.48 -12.68 -2.68
CA TRP A 276 5.71 -12.81 -1.92
C TRP A 276 6.80 -13.38 -2.83
N HIS A 277 7.94 -12.71 -2.91
CA HIS A 277 9.12 -13.21 -3.63
C HIS A 277 10.37 -12.86 -2.83
N ILE A 278 11.12 -13.87 -2.42
CA ILE A 278 12.39 -13.70 -1.71
C ILE A 278 13.44 -13.19 -2.72
N ASP A 279 14.20 -12.17 -2.34
CA ASP A 279 15.38 -11.72 -3.08
C ASP A 279 16.53 -12.69 -2.82
N GLN A 280 16.76 -13.62 -3.74
CA GLN A 280 17.73 -14.69 -3.56
C GLN A 280 19.13 -14.16 -3.26
N THR A 281 19.58 -13.15 -3.98
CA THR A 281 20.94 -12.60 -3.81
C THR A 281 21.08 -11.92 -2.45
N LYS A 282 20.19 -11.01 -2.12
CA LYS A 282 20.25 -10.28 -0.85
C LYS A 282 19.98 -11.16 0.35
N GLU A 283 19.10 -12.15 0.21
CA GLU A 283 18.86 -13.12 1.29
C GLU A 283 20.06 -14.02 1.53
N THR A 284 20.73 -14.48 0.46
CA THR A 284 21.98 -15.25 0.58
C THR A 284 23.06 -14.44 1.31
N GLU A 285 23.26 -13.18 0.94
CA GLU A 285 24.21 -12.28 1.60
C GLU A 285 23.84 -12.06 3.08
N ALA A 286 22.56 -11.81 3.38
CA ALA A 286 22.08 -11.61 4.74
C ALA A 286 22.23 -12.87 5.60
N LEU A 287 21.97 -14.06 5.03
CA LEU A 287 22.12 -15.33 5.73
C LEU A 287 23.59 -15.63 6.03
N ILE A 288 24.50 -15.41 5.09
CA ILE A 288 25.95 -15.51 5.32
C ILE A 288 26.39 -14.58 6.45
N ALA A 289 25.96 -13.33 6.43
CA ALA A 289 26.29 -12.36 7.48
C ALA A 289 25.76 -12.80 8.86
N ASN A 290 24.54 -13.36 8.93
CA ASN A 290 24.00 -13.91 10.18
C ASN A 290 24.84 -15.08 10.69
N ILE A 291 25.24 -16.02 9.83
CA ILE A 291 26.09 -17.14 10.22
C ILE A 291 27.44 -16.64 10.74
N GLN A 292 28.04 -15.66 10.07
CA GLN A 292 29.32 -15.06 10.47
C GLN A 292 29.25 -14.31 11.78
N SER A 293 28.08 -13.79 12.15
CA SER A 293 27.85 -13.12 13.44
C SER A 293 27.85 -14.09 14.62
N LEU A 294 27.72 -15.40 14.37
CA LEU A 294 27.63 -16.48 15.36
C LEU A 294 26.46 -16.29 16.36
N GLN A 295 25.38 -15.63 15.93
CA GLN A 295 24.21 -15.37 16.77
C GLN A 295 22.97 -16.01 16.18
N SER A 296 22.16 -16.66 17.03
CA SER A 296 20.81 -17.07 16.65
C SER A 296 19.94 -15.84 16.42
N VAL A 297 19.13 -15.86 15.36
CA VAL A 297 18.27 -14.74 14.99
C VAL A 297 16.92 -15.24 14.53
N THR A 298 15.88 -14.44 14.86
CA THR A 298 14.54 -14.60 14.30
C THR A 298 14.23 -13.39 13.44
N ARG A 299 13.94 -13.62 12.16
CA ARG A 299 13.67 -12.54 11.20
C ARG A 299 12.83 -13.01 10.01
N GLU A 300 12.32 -12.09 9.24
CA GLU A 300 11.79 -12.37 7.91
C GLU A 300 12.93 -12.52 6.89
N PRO A 301 12.70 -13.24 5.77
CA PRO A 301 13.60 -13.18 4.62
C PRO A 301 13.67 -11.78 4.01
N VAL A 302 14.73 -11.49 3.29
CA VAL A 302 14.79 -10.29 2.44
C VAL A 302 13.94 -10.53 1.20
N TYR A 303 12.87 -9.78 1.05
CA TYR A 303 11.94 -9.91 -0.07
C TYR A 303 12.27 -8.94 -1.20
N ALA A 304 12.20 -9.42 -2.44
CA ALA A 304 12.17 -8.59 -3.65
C ALA A 304 10.79 -7.94 -3.84
N SER A 305 9.72 -8.65 -3.47
CA SER A 305 8.35 -8.12 -3.41
C SER A 305 7.57 -8.78 -2.28
N ARG A 306 6.56 -8.05 -1.76
CA ARG A 306 5.68 -8.52 -0.69
C ARG A 306 4.22 -8.40 -1.13
N ALA A 307 3.41 -9.38 -0.79
CA ALA A 307 1.96 -9.25 -0.85
C ALA A 307 1.46 -8.32 0.28
N ALA A 308 0.35 -7.65 0.04
CA ALA A 308 -0.31 -6.86 1.08
C ALA A 308 -1.03 -7.74 2.12
N GLN A 309 -1.46 -8.92 1.69
CA GLN A 309 -2.10 -9.93 2.55
C GLN A 309 -1.87 -11.33 2.00
N ALA A 310 -2.07 -12.33 2.85
CA ALA A 310 -1.93 -13.73 2.49
C ALA A 310 -3.13 -14.28 1.70
N ALA A 311 -4.35 -13.81 2.02
CA ALA A 311 -5.57 -14.20 1.32
C ALA A 311 -5.63 -13.59 -0.09
N MET A 312 -6.34 -14.23 -1.00
CA MET A 312 -6.61 -13.70 -2.35
C MET A 312 -7.73 -12.63 -2.30
N PRO A 313 -7.63 -11.58 -3.08
CA PRO A 313 -6.46 -11.21 -3.87
C PRO A 313 -5.32 -10.71 -2.97
N GLN A 314 -4.08 -11.09 -3.30
CA GLN A 314 -2.92 -10.82 -2.44
C GLN A 314 -2.52 -9.34 -2.37
N TRP A 315 -3.06 -8.49 -3.23
CA TRP A 315 -2.87 -7.03 -3.14
C TRP A 315 -3.77 -6.35 -2.09
N GLY A 316 -4.61 -7.11 -1.42
CA GLY A 316 -5.42 -6.62 -0.30
C GLY A 316 -6.72 -5.95 -0.73
N LYS A 317 -7.28 -5.17 0.19
CA LYS A 317 -8.61 -4.55 0.05
C LYS A 317 -8.55 -3.06 -0.31
N THR A 318 -7.35 -2.46 -0.36
CA THR A 318 -7.14 -1.04 -0.73
C THR A 318 -6.32 -0.97 -2.00
N PHE A 319 -6.95 -0.65 -3.13
CA PHE A 319 -6.30 -0.63 -4.45
C PHE A 319 -7.10 0.17 -5.47
N VAL A 320 -6.44 0.56 -6.55
CA VAL A 320 -7.08 1.13 -7.75
C VAL A 320 -7.31 0.01 -8.75
N GLU A 321 -8.54 -0.15 -9.23
CA GLU A 321 -8.89 -1.01 -10.36
C GLU A 321 -9.05 -0.14 -11.60
N ILE A 322 -8.44 -0.55 -12.70
CA ILE A 322 -8.61 0.05 -14.03
C ILE A 322 -9.19 -1.03 -14.93
N ASP A 323 -10.46 -0.93 -15.23
CA ASP A 323 -11.18 -1.81 -16.13
C ASP A 323 -11.12 -1.24 -17.55
N ILE A 324 -10.32 -1.89 -18.40
CA ILE A 324 -10.14 -1.47 -19.81
C ILE A 324 -11.42 -1.71 -20.59
N SER A 325 -12.13 -2.80 -20.36
CA SER A 325 -13.32 -3.16 -21.11
C SER A 325 -14.49 -2.22 -20.88
N SER A 326 -14.70 -1.80 -19.63
CA SER A 326 -15.74 -0.82 -19.25
C SER A 326 -15.28 0.64 -19.36
N GLN A 327 -13.96 0.88 -19.54
CA GLN A 327 -13.37 2.20 -19.53
C GLN A 327 -13.70 2.97 -18.24
N HIS A 328 -13.52 2.28 -17.11
CA HIS A 328 -13.82 2.79 -15.78
C HIS A 328 -12.65 2.56 -14.84
N VAL A 329 -12.50 3.44 -13.86
CA VAL A 329 -11.51 3.33 -12.78
C VAL A 329 -12.27 3.37 -11.47
N TYR A 330 -11.96 2.43 -10.58
CA TYR A 330 -12.50 2.36 -9.23
C TYR A 330 -11.36 2.47 -8.21
N PHE A 331 -11.60 3.11 -7.08
CA PHE A 331 -10.68 3.07 -5.95
C PHE A 331 -11.39 2.46 -4.75
N TYR A 332 -10.79 1.38 -4.25
CA TYR A 332 -11.26 0.67 -3.08
C TYR A 332 -10.42 1.05 -1.86
N GLN A 333 -11.09 1.29 -0.75
CA GLN A 333 -10.47 1.44 0.55
C GLN A 333 -11.15 0.47 1.52
N ASP A 334 -10.35 -0.43 2.11
CA ASP A 334 -10.80 -1.47 3.04
C ASP A 334 -11.95 -2.34 2.47
N GLY A 335 -11.94 -2.56 1.16
CA GLY A 335 -12.92 -3.36 0.43
C GLY A 335 -14.16 -2.62 -0.04
N ASN A 336 -14.30 -1.33 0.27
CA ASN A 336 -15.40 -0.50 -0.19
C ASN A 336 -14.94 0.37 -1.36
N CYS A 337 -15.73 0.43 -2.45
CA CYS A 337 -15.50 1.40 -3.51
C CYS A 337 -15.88 2.79 -3.00
N VAL A 338 -14.86 3.65 -2.80
CA VAL A 338 -15.04 5.00 -2.23
C VAL A 338 -14.94 6.09 -3.29
N TRP A 339 -14.49 5.76 -4.49
CA TRP A 339 -14.40 6.66 -5.63
C TRP A 339 -14.39 5.88 -6.94
N ASP A 340 -14.99 6.45 -7.97
CA ASP A 340 -15.00 5.92 -9.33
C ASP A 340 -14.99 7.01 -10.38
N SER A 341 -14.62 6.67 -11.61
CA SER A 341 -14.61 7.58 -12.75
C SER A 341 -14.56 6.85 -14.07
N LYS A 342 -15.30 7.35 -15.07
CA LYS A 342 -15.00 7.03 -16.47
C LYS A 342 -13.59 7.48 -16.83
N CYS A 343 -12.94 6.71 -17.70
CA CYS A 343 -11.59 7.02 -18.18
C CYS A 343 -11.47 6.84 -19.70
N VAL A 344 -10.29 7.17 -20.24
CA VAL A 344 -9.86 6.71 -21.56
C VAL A 344 -8.46 6.13 -21.42
N THR A 345 -8.33 4.82 -21.67
CA THR A 345 -7.06 4.10 -21.63
C THR A 345 -6.29 4.25 -22.94
N GLY A 346 -5.19 3.55 -23.08
CA GLY A 346 -4.40 3.49 -24.31
C GLY A 346 -5.19 2.98 -25.50
N THR A 347 -4.76 3.29 -26.72
CA THR A 347 -5.42 2.84 -27.96
C THR A 347 -5.30 1.33 -28.09
N ALA A 348 -6.42 0.61 -27.92
CA ALA A 348 -6.43 -0.86 -27.89
C ALA A 348 -6.01 -1.51 -29.20
N THR A 349 -6.25 -0.86 -30.35
CA THR A 349 -5.88 -1.37 -31.68
C THR A 349 -4.42 -1.13 -32.05
N ASP A 350 -3.66 -0.46 -31.18
CA ASP A 350 -2.23 -0.16 -31.36
C ASP A 350 -1.42 -0.78 -30.20
N PRO A 351 -0.70 -1.89 -30.41
CA PRO A 351 0.05 -2.57 -29.36
C PRO A 351 1.09 -1.67 -28.66
N ASP A 352 1.66 -0.69 -29.36
CA ASP A 352 2.64 0.26 -28.79
C ASP A 352 1.97 1.31 -27.89
N ARG A 353 0.66 1.44 -27.95
CA ARG A 353 -0.15 2.43 -27.24
C ARG A 353 -1.19 1.81 -26.31
N ALA A 354 -1.43 0.51 -26.39
CA ALA A 354 -2.36 -0.17 -25.49
C ALA A 354 -1.90 -0.07 -24.03
N THR A 355 -2.82 0.06 -23.11
CA THR A 355 -2.54 -0.04 -21.69
C THR A 355 -2.32 -1.51 -21.34
N PRO A 356 -1.14 -1.90 -20.80
CA PRO A 356 -0.90 -3.29 -20.45
C PRO A 356 -1.67 -3.67 -19.19
N THR A 357 -2.28 -4.86 -19.20
CA THR A 357 -2.88 -5.49 -18.02
C THR A 357 -1.79 -5.92 -17.04
N GLY A 358 -2.11 -5.96 -15.75
CA GLY A 358 -1.15 -6.35 -14.72
C GLY A 358 -1.49 -5.78 -13.35
N VAL A 359 -0.66 -6.16 -12.37
CA VAL A 359 -0.71 -5.60 -11.02
C VAL A 359 0.55 -4.78 -10.79
N PHE A 360 0.36 -3.53 -10.51
CA PHE A 360 1.42 -2.52 -10.37
C PHE A 360 1.28 -1.81 -9.02
N ALA A 361 2.20 -0.89 -8.73
CA ALA A 361 2.11 0.02 -7.60
C ALA A 361 2.31 1.46 -8.06
N LEU A 362 1.56 2.39 -7.47
CA LEU A 362 1.78 3.81 -7.65
C LEU A 362 3.19 4.19 -7.20
N LYS A 363 4.00 4.73 -8.11
CA LYS A 363 5.41 5.01 -7.85
C LYS A 363 5.63 6.29 -7.04
N TYR A 364 4.98 7.36 -7.47
CA TYR A 364 5.00 8.68 -6.84
C TYR A 364 3.80 9.50 -7.31
N LYS A 365 3.64 10.69 -6.76
CA LYS A 365 2.66 11.69 -7.23
C LYS A 365 3.39 12.99 -7.57
N GLN A 366 2.97 13.65 -8.63
CA GLN A 366 3.54 14.93 -9.03
C GLN A 366 2.46 15.87 -9.56
N ARG A 367 2.58 17.17 -9.19
CA ARG A 367 1.75 18.25 -9.73
C ARG A 367 2.47 18.91 -10.93
N ASP A 368 1.64 19.44 -11.82
CA ASP A 368 2.06 20.37 -12.86
C ASP A 368 3.23 19.82 -13.72
N ARG A 369 3.06 18.61 -14.24
CA ARG A 369 4.04 17.93 -15.09
C ARG A 369 3.73 18.07 -16.55
N VAL A 370 4.76 18.22 -17.41
CA VAL A 370 4.64 18.07 -18.86
C VAL A 370 5.02 16.64 -19.25
N LEU A 371 4.04 15.87 -19.73
CA LEU A 371 4.26 14.55 -20.29
C LEU A 371 4.79 14.67 -21.71
N ARG A 372 5.88 13.95 -22.02
CA ARG A 372 6.53 14.00 -23.33
C ARG A 372 6.53 12.65 -24.00
N GLY A 373 6.19 12.63 -25.28
CA GLY A 373 6.30 11.45 -26.12
C GLY A 373 7.74 11.08 -26.47
N ARG A 374 7.90 10.02 -27.27
CA ARG A 374 9.21 9.60 -27.75
C ARG A 374 9.90 10.75 -28.52
N ILE A 375 11.21 10.91 -28.33
CA ILE A 375 12.00 11.89 -29.09
C ILE A 375 12.11 11.39 -30.53
N ASN A 376 11.74 12.24 -31.48
CA ASN A 376 11.98 12.00 -32.90
C ASN A 376 13.48 12.15 -33.18
N PRO A 377 14.17 11.10 -33.66
CA PRO A 377 15.62 11.13 -33.88
C PRO A 377 16.08 12.19 -34.93
N GLN A 378 15.21 12.54 -35.91
CA GLN A 378 15.52 13.47 -36.95
C GLN A 378 15.38 14.95 -36.53
N THR A 379 14.43 15.20 -35.58
CA THR A 379 14.13 16.60 -35.18
C THR A 379 14.61 16.93 -33.78
N GLY A 380 14.99 15.90 -32.96
CA GLY A 380 15.33 16.06 -31.57
C GLY A 380 14.15 16.49 -30.67
N LYS A 381 12.92 16.55 -31.20
CA LYS A 381 11.72 16.99 -30.48
C LYS A 381 10.87 15.82 -30.05
N PRO A 382 10.14 15.92 -28.92
CA PRO A 382 9.17 14.91 -28.52
C PRO A 382 8.00 14.87 -29.53
N SER A 383 7.41 13.70 -29.72
CA SER A 383 6.24 13.48 -30.60
C SER A 383 4.99 14.22 -30.11
N TYR A 384 4.91 14.48 -28.80
CA TYR A 384 3.89 15.34 -28.18
C TYR A 384 4.42 15.91 -26.86
N GLU A 385 3.80 16.98 -26.40
CA GLU A 385 3.90 17.53 -25.04
C GLU A 385 2.51 17.77 -24.50
N SER A 386 2.21 17.24 -23.30
CA SER A 386 0.91 17.35 -22.67
C SER A 386 1.09 17.81 -21.23
N PRO A 387 0.77 19.08 -20.91
CA PRO A 387 0.77 19.53 -19.53
C PRO A 387 -0.42 18.91 -18.77
N VAL A 388 -0.13 18.35 -17.60
CA VAL A 388 -1.13 17.73 -16.69
C VAL A 388 -0.97 18.32 -15.30
N ALA A 389 -2.09 18.57 -14.62
CA ALA A 389 -2.08 19.09 -13.26
C ALA A 389 -1.81 18.01 -12.23
N TYR A 390 -2.18 16.75 -12.51
CA TYR A 390 -2.08 15.61 -11.61
C TYR A 390 -1.46 14.43 -12.34
N TRP A 391 -0.29 13.98 -11.89
CA TRP A 391 0.45 12.85 -12.46
C TRP A 391 0.66 11.77 -11.42
N MET A 392 0.23 10.54 -11.72
CA MET A 392 0.23 9.38 -10.84
C MET A 392 0.76 8.14 -11.61
N PRO A 393 2.09 7.99 -11.80
CA PRO A 393 2.68 6.89 -12.57
C PRO A 393 2.69 5.58 -11.79
N PHE A 394 2.38 4.48 -12.48
CA PHE A 394 2.40 3.14 -11.90
C PHE A 394 3.23 2.13 -12.71
N ASN A 395 3.32 2.27 -14.05
CA ASN A 395 4.08 1.36 -14.89
C ASN A 395 4.95 2.13 -15.90
N GLY A 396 6.27 2.17 -15.68
CA GLY A 396 7.18 2.93 -16.55
C GLY A 396 6.74 4.40 -16.66
N ASN A 397 6.40 4.81 -17.89
CA ASN A 397 5.85 6.12 -18.22
C ASN A 397 4.32 6.12 -18.32
N ILE A 398 3.66 5.04 -17.91
CA ILE A 398 2.21 4.95 -17.89
C ILE A 398 1.72 5.33 -16.48
N GLY A 399 0.72 6.19 -16.43
CA GLY A 399 0.11 6.66 -15.17
C GLY A 399 -1.31 7.17 -15.38
N LEU A 400 -1.98 7.45 -14.27
CA LEU A 400 -3.26 8.16 -14.26
C LEU A 400 -2.98 9.66 -14.24
N HIS A 401 -3.75 10.43 -15.02
CA HIS A 401 -3.63 11.87 -15.07
C HIS A 401 -4.90 12.56 -15.59
N ASP A 402 -5.04 13.84 -15.34
CA ASP A 402 -6.09 14.66 -15.93
C ASP A 402 -5.88 14.89 -17.43
N ALA A 403 -6.98 14.96 -18.16
CA ALA A 403 -6.96 15.23 -19.60
C ALA A 403 -7.96 16.32 -19.96
N ASN A 404 -7.58 17.57 -19.73
CA ASN A 404 -8.41 18.75 -19.99
C ASN A 404 -8.71 19.00 -21.47
N TRP A 405 -7.98 18.33 -22.37
CA TRP A 405 -8.21 18.37 -23.83
C TRP A 405 -9.30 17.41 -24.30
N ARG A 406 -9.88 16.59 -23.40
CA ARG A 406 -10.97 15.67 -23.73
C ARG A 406 -12.30 16.19 -23.18
N SER A 407 -13.32 16.17 -24.02
CA SER A 407 -14.69 16.49 -23.61
C SER A 407 -15.51 15.28 -23.20
N SER A 408 -15.03 14.06 -23.53
CA SER A 408 -15.75 12.80 -23.27
C SER A 408 -14.81 11.71 -22.76
N PHE A 409 -15.35 10.83 -21.91
CA PHE A 409 -14.64 9.72 -21.30
C PHE A 409 -15.54 8.47 -21.27
N GLY A 410 -14.91 7.30 -21.32
CA GLY A 410 -15.63 6.02 -21.33
C GLY A 410 -16.01 5.52 -22.71
N GLY A 411 -16.76 4.42 -22.75
CA GLY A 411 -17.26 3.79 -23.96
C GLY A 411 -16.16 3.33 -24.91
N ASN A 412 -16.39 3.42 -26.20
CA ASN A 412 -15.50 2.88 -27.25
C ASN A 412 -14.40 3.85 -27.70
N ILE A 413 -14.16 4.96 -26.98
CA ILE A 413 -13.18 5.97 -27.37
C ILE A 413 -11.79 5.34 -27.48
N TYR A 414 -11.41 4.48 -26.53
CA TYR A 414 -10.10 3.84 -26.46
C TYR A 414 -9.77 2.94 -27.67
N LEU A 415 -10.77 2.45 -28.40
CA LEU A 415 -10.54 1.59 -29.56
C LEU A 415 -9.76 2.29 -30.68
N LYS A 416 -10.03 3.60 -30.92
CA LYS A 416 -9.44 4.36 -32.04
C LYS A 416 -8.79 5.68 -31.61
N SER A 417 -9.24 6.28 -30.51
CA SER A 417 -8.81 7.60 -30.02
C SER A 417 -8.34 7.55 -28.55
N GLY A 418 -7.74 6.43 -28.16
CA GLY A 418 -7.13 6.23 -26.85
C GLY A 418 -5.89 7.12 -26.63
N SER A 419 -5.27 6.95 -25.49
CA SER A 419 -4.00 7.58 -25.13
C SER A 419 -2.80 6.81 -25.72
N HIS A 420 -1.58 7.15 -25.31
CA HIS A 420 -0.36 6.38 -25.55
C HIS A 420 -0.06 5.38 -24.40
N GLY A 421 -1.09 4.84 -23.77
CA GLY A 421 -1.00 3.87 -22.67
C GLY A 421 -1.45 4.43 -21.31
N CYS A 422 -1.42 5.74 -21.11
CA CYS A 422 -1.87 6.38 -19.87
C CYS A 422 -3.39 6.32 -19.68
N ILE A 423 -3.83 6.53 -18.45
CA ILE A 423 -5.24 6.55 -18.08
C ILE A 423 -5.69 8.01 -17.97
N ASN A 424 -6.39 8.48 -18.98
CA ASN A 424 -6.94 9.83 -19.02
C ASN A 424 -8.20 9.92 -18.16
N LEU A 425 -8.23 10.84 -17.23
CA LEU A 425 -9.35 11.12 -16.33
C LEU A 425 -9.92 12.52 -16.54
N PRO A 426 -11.22 12.74 -16.27
CA PRO A 426 -11.76 14.09 -16.14
C PRO A 426 -10.97 14.88 -15.09
N PRO A 427 -10.63 16.17 -15.30
CA PRO A 427 -9.77 16.92 -14.39
C PRO A 427 -10.21 16.94 -12.93
N LYS A 428 -11.51 17.08 -12.68
CA LYS A 428 -12.08 17.02 -11.32
C LYS A 428 -11.82 15.67 -10.66
N ASN A 429 -12.03 14.58 -11.41
CA ASN A 429 -11.90 13.23 -10.89
C ASN A 429 -10.42 12.86 -10.67
N ALA A 430 -9.52 13.27 -11.57
CA ALA A 430 -8.08 13.12 -11.38
C ALA A 430 -7.57 13.84 -10.12
N LYS A 431 -8.09 15.04 -9.82
CA LYS A 431 -7.79 15.76 -8.58
C LYS A 431 -8.19 14.94 -7.36
N THR A 432 -9.44 14.46 -7.32
CA THR A 432 -9.94 13.69 -6.18
C THR A 432 -9.14 12.40 -5.97
N LEU A 433 -8.88 11.63 -7.04
CA LEU A 433 -8.07 10.42 -6.94
C LEU A 433 -6.65 10.73 -6.45
N TYR A 434 -6.04 11.80 -6.95
CA TYR A 434 -4.71 12.24 -6.52
C TYR A 434 -4.68 12.54 -5.00
N GLU A 435 -5.75 13.06 -4.43
CA GLU A 435 -5.84 13.34 -2.99
C GLU A 435 -6.00 12.04 -2.18
N LEU A 436 -6.75 11.06 -2.70
CA LEU A 436 -7.08 9.81 -2.02
C LEU A 436 -5.94 8.80 -1.97
N ILE A 437 -5.18 8.60 -3.07
CA ILE A 437 -4.16 7.54 -3.16
C ILE A 437 -2.77 8.04 -2.76
N THR A 438 -1.92 7.12 -2.30
CA THR A 438 -0.54 7.41 -1.87
C THR A 438 0.47 6.54 -2.62
N PRO A 439 1.74 6.93 -2.74
CA PRO A 439 2.79 6.06 -3.27
C PRO A 439 2.76 4.68 -2.59
N GLY A 440 2.88 3.62 -3.38
CA GLY A 440 2.70 2.23 -2.93
C GLY A 440 1.28 1.70 -3.08
N THR A 441 0.25 2.55 -3.28
CA THR A 441 -1.12 2.05 -3.60
C THR A 441 -1.06 1.12 -4.80
N VAL A 442 -1.62 -0.08 -4.65
CA VAL A 442 -1.66 -1.07 -5.73
C VAL A 442 -2.61 -0.60 -6.83
N VAL A 443 -2.21 -0.82 -8.08
CA VAL A 443 -2.98 -0.51 -9.29
C VAL A 443 -3.14 -1.79 -10.09
N VAL A 444 -4.37 -2.29 -10.18
CA VAL A 444 -4.74 -3.48 -10.95
C VAL A 444 -5.36 -3.03 -12.27
N VAL A 445 -4.74 -3.41 -13.38
CA VAL A 445 -5.25 -3.14 -14.73
C VAL A 445 -5.78 -4.44 -15.30
N CYS A 446 -7.05 -4.50 -15.58
CA CYS A 446 -7.77 -5.69 -16.09
C CYS A 446 -8.66 -5.35 -17.30
N ASP A 447 -9.14 -6.40 -17.97
CA ASP A 447 -10.14 -6.35 -19.03
C ASP A 447 -11.52 -6.72 -18.52
#